data_2c31a4f4594600cd43416d4dc7c15a06
#
_entry.id   2c31a4f4594600cd43416d4dc7c15a06
#
_cell.length_a   1.000
_cell.length_b   1.000
_cell.length_c   1.000
_cell.angle_alpha   90.00
_cell.angle_beta   90.00
_cell.angle_gamma   90.00
#
_symmetry.space_group_name_H-M   'P 1'
#
loop_
_entity.id
_entity.type
_entity.pdbx_description
1 polymer ?
#
loop_
_entity_poly.entity_id
_entity_poly.type
_entity_poly.pdbx_seq_one_letter_code
_entity_poly.pdbx_strand_id
1 'polypeptide(L)'
;LLAKNAVEKGLKVKDWVKTSLAPGSRVVKNYLEKANLIQYFDKLGFNIIGYGCTTCIGNSGPLKQEYIDEIASKDLIVSSILSGNRNFEGRIHPEIKMNFLASPMLVIAYSLVGQIGLDISKDSLGKDKNGNNVYLKDIWPTSDQISSVVDENIDRKMFTDSYSDLFDGDNNWKKINIADSDYFDWEDQSTYIQPSPFFENINEDHGKLDKISNAYPLLVLGDSVTTDHISPAGSFKDTTPAGKFLVNNGTQVADFNSYGSRRGNYQIMKRGTFANIRIANKIVPNTTGGFTKHIPTDQEMAVYDASELYKKANHNLIVFAGKNYGCGSSRDWAAKGTKLLGVKAVIAESFERIHRSNLVGMGVLPLEFLSLIHI
;
A
#
# COMPACT_ATOMS: atom_id res chain seq x y z
N LEU A 1 -25.27 5.17 -12.60
CA LEU A 1 -25.95 5.35 -13.88
C LEU A 1 -25.11 4.82 -15.03
N LEU A 2 -23.83 5.20 -15.20
CA LEU A 2 -23.00 4.75 -16.32
C LEU A 2 -22.94 3.21 -16.39
N ALA A 3 -22.75 2.51 -15.25
CA ALA A 3 -22.79 1.04 -15.18
C ALA A 3 -24.12 0.47 -15.65
N LYS A 4 -25.25 1.11 -15.26
CA LYS A 4 -26.58 0.74 -15.71
C LYS A 4 -26.69 0.86 -17.24
N ASN A 5 -26.37 2.02 -17.79
CA ASN A 5 -26.44 2.29 -19.22
C ASN A 5 -25.58 1.31 -20.03
N ALA A 6 -24.36 0.99 -19.53
CA ALA A 6 -23.47 0.03 -20.17
C ALA A 6 -24.07 -1.39 -20.22
N VAL A 7 -24.62 -1.87 -19.10
CA VAL A 7 -25.26 -3.21 -19.02
C VAL A 7 -26.50 -3.28 -19.88
N GLU A 8 -27.33 -2.23 -19.90
CA GLU A 8 -28.56 -2.16 -20.74
C GLU A 8 -28.23 -2.20 -22.24
N LYS A 9 -27.11 -1.58 -22.65
CA LYS A 9 -26.55 -1.69 -24.00
C LYS A 9 -25.97 -3.07 -24.30
N GLY A 10 -25.74 -3.91 -23.27
CA GLY A 10 -25.18 -5.25 -23.42
C GLY A 10 -23.66 -5.32 -23.32
N LEU A 11 -23.02 -4.23 -22.90
CA LEU A 11 -21.57 -4.23 -22.66
C LEU A 11 -21.22 -5.10 -21.45
N LYS A 12 -20.05 -5.71 -21.50
CA LYS A 12 -19.48 -6.54 -20.45
C LYS A 12 -18.02 -6.16 -20.21
N VAL A 13 -17.55 -6.33 -19.00
CA VAL A 13 -16.12 -6.26 -18.66
C VAL A 13 -15.40 -7.43 -19.32
N LYS A 14 -14.18 -7.21 -19.76
CA LYS A 14 -13.37 -8.25 -20.39
C LYS A 14 -12.89 -9.27 -19.36
N ASP A 15 -12.79 -10.55 -19.75
CA ASP A 15 -12.47 -11.67 -18.84
C ASP A 15 -11.12 -11.52 -18.13
N TRP A 16 -10.16 -10.82 -18.74
CA TRP A 16 -8.84 -10.54 -18.17
C TRP A 16 -8.80 -9.32 -17.23
N VAL A 17 -9.92 -8.61 -17.05
CA VAL A 17 -9.99 -7.43 -16.19
C VAL A 17 -10.54 -7.82 -14.82
N LYS A 18 -9.73 -7.64 -13.79
CA LYS A 18 -10.17 -7.76 -12.41
C LYS A 18 -10.82 -6.45 -11.96
N THR A 19 -12.06 -6.53 -11.51
CA THR A 19 -12.82 -5.40 -10.98
C THR A 19 -13.06 -5.56 -9.47
N SER A 20 -13.21 -4.46 -8.76
CA SER A 20 -13.61 -4.43 -7.35
C SER A 20 -14.24 -3.10 -7.00
N LEU A 21 -15.15 -3.08 -6.02
CA LEU A 21 -15.81 -1.90 -5.49
C LEU A 21 -15.54 -1.79 -3.99
N ALA A 22 -15.04 -0.63 -3.55
CA ALA A 22 -14.89 -0.30 -2.14
C ALA A 22 -15.53 1.05 -1.87
N PRO A 23 -16.83 1.09 -1.54
CA PRO A 23 -17.54 2.33 -1.22
C PRO A 23 -16.88 3.05 -0.05
N GLY A 24 -16.92 4.39 -0.04
CA GLY A 24 -16.35 5.20 1.05
C GLY A 24 -17.00 4.95 2.43
N SER A 25 -18.26 4.53 2.44
CA SER A 25 -19.01 4.19 3.65
C SER A 25 -20.21 3.29 3.34
N ARG A 26 -20.86 2.76 4.38
CA ARG A 26 -22.13 2.02 4.26
C ARG A 26 -23.25 2.85 3.58
N VAL A 27 -23.25 4.16 3.79
CA VAL A 27 -24.23 5.06 3.17
C VAL A 27 -24.18 4.98 1.64
N VAL A 28 -22.98 4.88 1.06
CA VAL A 28 -22.80 4.73 -0.40
C VAL A 28 -23.49 3.46 -0.91
N LYS A 29 -23.31 2.34 -0.22
CA LYS A 29 -24.02 1.10 -0.54
C LYS A 29 -25.54 1.31 -0.46
N ASN A 30 -26.03 1.91 0.61
CA ASN A 30 -27.46 2.07 0.87
C ASN A 30 -28.13 2.91 -0.22
N TYR A 31 -27.53 4.03 -0.67
CA TYR A 31 -28.15 4.82 -1.75
C TYR A 31 -28.04 4.12 -3.11
N LEU A 32 -26.99 3.34 -3.37
CA LEU A 32 -26.90 2.54 -4.58
C LEU A 32 -27.96 1.42 -4.61
N GLU A 33 -28.26 0.81 -3.48
CA GLU A 33 -29.33 -0.18 -3.32
C GLU A 33 -30.71 0.46 -3.50
N LYS A 34 -30.97 1.59 -2.81
CA LYS A 34 -32.23 2.32 -2.92
C LYS A 34 -32.51 2.79 -4.35
N ALA A 35 -31.47 3.24 -5.06
CA ALA A 35 -31.55 3.62 -6.47
C ALA A 35 -31.58 2.42 -7.44
N ASN A 36 -31.57 1.17 -6.94
CA ASN A 36 -31.49 -0.05 -7.74
C ASN A 36 -30.28 -0.11 -8.69
N LEU A 37 -29.16 0.50 -8.30
CA LEU A 37 -27.95 0.57 -9.13
C LEU A 37 -26.93 -0.50 -8.81
N ILE A 38 -26.92 -1.06 -7.60
CA ILE A 38 -25.90 -2.04 -7.15
C ILE A 38 -25.85 -3.27 -8.07
N GLN A 39 -26.98 -3.77 -8.52
CA GLN A 39 -27.06 -4.92 -9.40
C GLN A 39 -26.32 -4.76 -10.74
N TYR A 40 -26.14 -3.53 -11.21
CA TYR A 40 -25.40 -3.26 -12.45
C TYR A 40 -23.90 -3.30 -12.23
N PHE A 41 -23.43 -2.93 -11.02
CA PHE A 41 -22.06 -3.14 -10.61
C PHE A 41 -21.73 -4.62 -10.52
N ASP A 42 -22.61 -5.41 -9.89
CA ASP A 42 -22.45 -6.88 -9.79
C ASP A 42 -22.38 -7.53 -11.17
N LYS A 43 -23.24 -7.12 -12.11
CA LYS A 43 -23.21 -7.63 -13.51
C LYS A 43 -21.93 -7.29 -14.26
N LEU A 44 -21.23 -6.23 -13.86
CA LEU A 44 -19.91 -5.85 -14.38
C LEU A 44 -18.76 -6.41 -13.54
N GLY A 45 -19.04 -7.24 -12.52
CA GLY A 45 -18.05 -7.84 -11.64
C GLY A 45 -17.50 -6.91 -10.56
N PHE A 46 -18.05 -5.68 -10.43
CA PHE A 46 -17.67 -4.75 -9.37
C PHE A 46 -18.34 -5.10 -8.05
N ASN A 47 -17.96 -6.21 -7.45
CA ASN A 47 -18.47 -6.64 -6.16
C ASN A 47 -17.88 -5.82 -5.02
N ILE A 48 -18.67 -5.57 -3.96
CA ILE A 48 -18.18 -4.88 -2.76
C ILE A 48 -17.24 -5.82 -2.01
N ILE A 49 -15.97 -5.41 -1.89
CA ILE A 49 -14.91 -6.14 -1.19
C ILE A 49 -14.55 -5.55 0.17
N GLY A 50 -15.03 -4.36 0.49
CA GLY A 50 -14.76 -3.64 1.72
C GLY A 50 -15.25 -2.19 1.63
N TYR A 51 -14.90 -1.38 2.62
CA TYR A 51 -15.25 0.03 2.69
C TYR A 51 -14.01 0.90 2.92
N GLY A 52 -14.04 2.11 2.37
CA GLY A 52 -12.97 3.09 2.56
C GLY A 52 -11.74 2.86 1.69
N CYS A 53 -10.56 3.11 2.22
CA CYS A 53 -9.28 3.13 1.47
C CYS A 53 -8.69 1.74 1.21
N THR A 54 -9.42 0.81 0.61
CA THR A 54 -8.96 -0.57 0.38
C THR A 54 -7.71 -0.64 -0.48
N THR A 55 -7.68 0.04 -1.62
CA THR A 55 -6.52 0.03 -2.53
C THR A 55 -5.34 0.82 -2.00
N CYS A 56 -5.57 1.82 -1.16
CA CYS A 56 -4.50 2.65 -0.58
C CYS A 56 -3.50 1.84 0.26
N ILE A 57 -3.91 0.71 0.82
CA ILE A 57 -3.09 -0.17 1.67
C ILE A 57 -2.84 -1.55 1.05
N GLY A 58 -3.11 -1.72 -0.25
CA GLY A 58 -2.84 -2.97 -0.96
C GLY A 58 -3.87 -4.07 -0.76
N ASN A 59 -5.12 -3.73 -0.40
CA ASN A 59 -6.19 -4.72 -0.16
C ASN A 59 -7.08 -4.97 -1.39
N SER A 60 -6.56 -4.76 -2.59
CA SER A 60 -7.29 -5.09 -3.83
C SER A 60 -7.41 -6.61 -4.05
N GLY A 61 -6.74 -7.39 -3.22
CA GLY A 61 -6.68 -8.85 -3.31
C GLY A 61 -5.71 -9.34 -4.40
N PRO A 62 -5.39 -10.64 -4.41
CA PRO A 62 -4.44 -11.23 -5.34
C PRO A 62 -5.00 -11.24 -6.78
N LEU A 63 -4.09 -11.27 -7.75
CA LEU A 63 -4.41 -11.71 -9.11
C LEU A 63 -4.52 -13.23 -9.13
N LYS A 64 -5.23 -13.78 -10.11
CA LYS A 64 -5.23 -15.22 -10.35
C LYS A 64 -3.83 -15.67 -10.78
N GLN A 65 -3.42 -16.85 -10.35
CA GLN A 65 -2.08 -17.37 -10.65
C GLN A 65 -1.81 -17.44 -12.16
N GLU A 66 -2.81 -17.85 -12.95
CA GLU A 66 -2.73 -17.88 -14.41
C GLU A 66 -2.32 -16.55 -15.03
N TYR A 67 -2.80 -15.43 -14.49
CA TYR A 67 -2.42 -14.08 -14.96
C TYR A 67 -1.01 -13.69 -14.52
N ILE A 68 -0.62 -14.06 -13.30
CA ILE A 68 0.74 -13.82 -12.79
C ILE A 68 1.75 -14.55 -13.68
N ASP A 69 1.50 -15.81 -14.00
CA ASP A 69 2.36 -16.65 -14.84
C ASP A 69 2.43 -16.10 -16.27
N GLU A 70 1.32 -15.64 -16.82
CA GLU A 70 1.27 -15.04 -18.15
C GLU A 70 2.01 -13.69 -18.20
N ILE A 71 1.85 -12.83 -17.20
CA ILE A 71 2.58 -11.58 -17.09
C ILE A 71 4.08 -11.83 -17.04
N ALA A 72 4.53 -12.79 -16.24
CA ALA A 72 5.93 -13.12 -16.09
C ALA A 72 6.53 -13.75 -17.35
N SER A 73 5.83 -14.73 -17.96
CA SER A 73 6.34 -15.48 -19.12
C SER A 73 6.40 -14.66 -20.39
N LYS A 74 5.51 -13.67 -20.56
CA LYS A 74 5.43 -12.80 -21.73
C LYS A 74 5.96 -11.39 -21.51
N ASP A 75 6.52 -11.11 -20.34
CA ASP A 75 6.94 -9.76 -19.87
C ASP A 75 5.89 -8.67 -20.16
N LEU A 76 4.64 -8.96 -19.83
CA LEU A 76 3.53 -8.05 -20.10
C LEU A 76 3.58 -6.83 -19.18
N ILE A 77 3.29 -5.67 -19.76
CA ILE A 77 3.04 -4.46 -18.99
C ILE A 77 1.54 -4.38 -18.72
N VAL A 78 1.15 -4.69 -17.48
CA VAL A 78 -0.23 -4.55 -17.02
C VAL A 78 -0.41 -3.29 -16.18
N SER A 79 -1.62 -2.75 -16.22
CA SER A 79 -1.95 -1.50 -15.54
C SER A 79 -3.15 -1.66 -14.61
N SER A 80 -3.23 -0.77 -13.62
CA SER A 80 -4.45 -0.55 -12.84
C SER A 80 -5.01 0.84 -13.09
N ILE A 81 -6.33 0.95 -13.09
CA ILE A 81 -7.06 2.21 -13.12
C ILE A 81 -7.98 2.22 -11.92
N LEU A 82 -7.84 3.19 -11.05
CA LEU A 82 -8.58 3.23 -9.79
C LEU A 82 -9.07 4.64 -9.46
N SER A 83 -10.22 4.70 -8.79
CA SER A 83 -10.68 5.91 -8.12
C SER A 83 -10.33 5.78 -6.63
N GLY A 84 -9.39 6.57 -6.18
CA GLY A 84 -8.88 6.51 -4.82
C GLY A 84 -8.01 7.71 -4.48
N ASN A 85 -7.34 7.65 -3.34
CA ASN A 85 -6.58 8.78 -2.85
C ASN A 85 -5.21 8.91 -3.53
N ARG A 86 -4.41 7.86 -3.53
CA ARG A 86 -3.09 7.79 -4.19
C ARG A 86 -2.80 6.39 -4.69
N ASN A 87 -2.17 6.31 -5.84
CA ASN A 87 -1.74 5.07 -6.47
C ASN A 87 -0.22 4.92 -6.33
N PHE A 88 0.25 4.44 -5.20
CA PHE A 88 1.66 4.14 -5.06
C PHE A 88 1.99 2.81 -5.75
N GLU A 89 3.07 2.82 -6.50
CA GLU A 89 3.60 1.61 -7.13
C GLU A 89 3.89 0.52 -6.09
N GLY A 90 3.56 -0.73 -6.46
CA GLY A 90 3.72 -1.88 -5.57
C GLY A 90 2.65 -2.02 -4.48
N ARG A 91 1.78 -1.03 -4.26
CA ARG A 91 0.68 -1.16 -3.29
C ARG A 91 -0.52 -1.90 -3.84
N ILE A 92 -0.86 -1.66 -5.11
CA ILE A 92 -2.01 -2.30 -5.74
C ILE A 92 -1.72 -3.78 -5.91
N HIS A 93 -0.64 -4.10 -6.62
CA HIS A 93 -0.11 -5.44 -6.77
C HIS A 93 1.36 -5.39 -7.24
N PRO A 94 2.24 -6.29 -6.81
CA PRO A 94 3.66 -6.29 -7.22
C PRO A 94 3.86 -6.38 -8.73
N GLU A 95 3.01 -7.14 -9.42
CA GLU A 95 3.13 -7.37 -10.86
C GLU A 95 2.56 -6.21 -11.71
N ILE A 96 1.93 -5.21 -11.11
CA ILE A 96 1.36 -4.08 -11.83
C ILE A 96 2.40 -2.96 -11.94
N LYS A 97 2.87 -2.72 -13.17
CA LYS A 97 3.92 -1.73 -13.46
C LYS A 97 3.40 -0.30 -13.63
N MET A 98 2.11 -0.12 -13.97
CA MET A 98 1.51 1.18 -14.25
C MET A 98 0.21 1.35 -13.49
N ASN A 99 0.07 2.47 -12.76
CA ASN A 99 -1.11 2.75 -11.96
C ASN A 99 -1.65 4.14 -12.30
N PHE A 100 -2.94 4.24 -12.58
CA PHE A 100 -3.61 5.47 -12.97
C PHE A 100 -4.74 5.82 -12.02
N LEU A 101 -4.83 7.09 -11.63
CA LEU A 101 -5.97 7.64 -10.92
C LEU A 101 -6.97 8.19 -11.92
N ALA A 102 -8.23 7.82 -11.75
CA ALA A 102 -9.32 8.30 -12.59
C ALA A 102 -10.59 8.51 -11.76
N SER A 103 -11.59 9.19 -12.35
CA SER A 103 -12.91 9.27 -11.74
C SER A 103 -13.59 7.89 -11.72
N PRO A 104 -14.54 7.63 -10.80
CA PRO A 104 -15.27 6.36 -10.78
C PRO A 104 -15.90 5.98 -12.12
N MET A 105 -16.39 6.96 -12.86
CA MET A 105 -16.99 6.74 -14.19
C MET A 105 -15.97 6.25 -15.21
N LEU A 106 -14.76 6.84 -15.22
CA LEU A 106 -13.70 6.43 -16.13
C LEU A 106 -13.15 5.04 -15.76
N VAL A 107 -13.11 4.68 -14.48
CA VAL A 107 -12.74 3.32 -14.05
C VAL A 107 -13.67 2.29 -14.68
N ILE A 108 -14.98 2.54 -14.66
CA ILE A 108 -15.97 1.66 -15.34
C ILE A 108 -15.72 1.64 -16.85
N ALA A 109 -15.54 2.80 -17.48
CA ALA A 109 -15.33 2.87 -18.93
C ALA A 109 -14.10 2.06 -19.38
N TYR A 110 -12.97 2.22 -18.70
CA TYR A 110 -11.75 1.46 -19.00
C TYR A 110 -11.89 -0.04 -18.71
N SER A 111 -12.69 -0.44 -17.73
CA SER A 111 -12.93 -1.87 -17.47
C SER A 111 -13.68 -2.55 -18.62
N LEU A 112 -14.56 -1.83 -19.31
CA LEU A 112 -15.28 -2.31 -20.49
C LEU A 112 -14.33 -2.50 -21.68
N VAL A 113 -13.38 -1.58 -21.85
CA VAL A 113 -12.35 -1.64 -22.91
C VAL A 113 -11.31 -2.72 -22.64
N GLY A 114 -10.84 -2.83 -21.40
CA GLY A 114 -9.84 -3.82 -20.96
C GLY A 114 -8.40 -3.50 -21.36
N GLN A 115 -8.12 -2.28 -21.81
CA GLN A 115 -6.79 -1.79 -22.18
C GLN A 115 -6.70 -0.27 -22.06
N ILE A 116 -5.49 0.27 -21.91
CA ILE A 116 -5.26 1.72 -21.75
C ILE A 116 -4.82 2.42 -23.06
N GLY A 117 -4.49 1.66 -24.09
CA GLY A 117 -4.00 2.18 -25.37
C GLY A 117 -5.07 2.76 -26.30
N LEU A 118 -6.33 2.85 -25.85
CA LEU A 118 -7.44 3.41 -26.62
C LEU A 118 -7.78 4.82 -26.14
N ASP A 119 -8.14 5.68 -27.09
CA ASP A 119 -8.75 6.98 -26.81
C ASP A 119 -10.26 6.78 -26.58
N ILE A 120 -10.66 6.56 -25.31
CA ILE A 120 -12.06 6.30 -24.95
C ILE A 120 -13.02 7.45 -25.32
N SER A 121 -12.50 8.64 -25.68
CA SER A 121 -13.33 9.75 -26.15
C SER A 121 -13.77 9.59 -27.62
N LYS A 122 -13.05 8.78 -28.41
CA LYS A 122 -13.27 8.57 -29.83
C LYS A 122 -13.52 7.11 -30.20
N ASP A 123 -12.85 6.20 -29.50
CA ASP A 123 -12.89 4.78 -29.82
C ASP A 123 -14.10 4.10 -29.18
N SER A 124 -14.55 3.01 -29.80
CA SER A 124 -15.65 2.21 -29.29
C SER A 124 -15.28 1.47 -28.02
N LEU A 125 -16.13 1.51 -27.00
CA LEU A 125 -15.96 0.73 -25.75
C LEU A 125 -16.31 -0.75 -25.94
N GLY A 126 -16.99 -1.08 -27.03
CA GLY A 126 -17.47 -2.43 -27.35
C GLY A 126 -18.66 -2.42 -28.31
N LYS A 127 -19.32 -3.55 -28.42
CA LYS A 127 -20.51 -3.70 -29.27
C LYS A 127 -21.73 -3.98 -28.42
N ASP A 128 -22.89 -3.42 -28.88
CA ASP A 128 -24.17 -3.71 -28.28
C ASP A 128 -24.69 -5.12 -28.66
N LYS A 129 -25.90 -5.46 -28.19
CA LYS A 129 -26.54 -6.75 -28.45
C LYS A 129 -26.83 -6.96 -29.95
N ASN A 130 -26.85 -5.91 -30.76
CA ASN A 130 -27.12 -5.93 -32.20
C ASN A 130 -25.81 -5.88 -33.02
N GLY A 131 -24.63 -5.83 -32.36
CA GLY A 131 -23.36 -5.73 -33.04
C GLY A 131 -22.91 -4.30 -33.39
N ASN A 132 -23.64 -3.26 -32.99
CA ASN A 132 -23.28 -1.87 -33.26
C ASN A 132 -22.21 -1.41 -32.21
N ASN A 133 -21.33 -0.52 -32.67
CA ASN A 133 -20.35 0.09 -31.79
C ASN A 133 -21.01 1.00 -30.76
N VAL A 134 -20.59 0.88 -29.49
CA VAL A 134 -21.02 1.74 -28.40
C VAL A 134 -19.86 2.62 -27.97
N TYR A 135 -20.09 3.90 -27.88
CA TYR A 135 -19.10 4.91 -27.50
C TYR A 135 -19.41 5.45 -26.10
N LEU A 136 -18.43 6.11 -25.50
CA LEU A 136 -18.55 6.67 -24.15
C LEU A 136 -19.78 7.59 -24.03
N LYS A 137 -20.03 8.45 -25.03
CA LYS A 137 -21.19 9.35 -25.09
C LYS A 137 -22.54 8.64 -25.04
N ASP A 138 -22.60 7.38 -25.51
CA ASP A 138 -23.86 6.62 -25.60
C ASP A 138 -24.28 6.04 -24.23
N ILE A 139 -23.37 6.00 -23.28
CA ILE A 139 -23.59 5.49 -21.91
C ILE A 139 -23.37 6.54 -20.83
N TRP A 140 -22.85 7.72 -21.18
CA TRP A 140 -22.60 8.81 -20.23
C TRP A 140 -23.92 9.42 -19.75
N PRO A 141 -24.19 9.45 -18.43
CA PRO A 141 -25.45 10.04 -17.94
C PRO A 141 -25.43 11.56 -18.05
N THR A 142 -26.60 12.16 -18.30
CA THR A 142 -26.75 13.61 -18.25
C THR A 142 -26.75 14.13 -16.82
N SER A 143 -26.46 15.43 -16.65
CA SER A 143 -26.51 16.07 -15.33
C SER A 143 -27.89 15.97 -14.67
N ASP A 144 -28.96 16.13 -15.49
CA ASP A 144 -30.35 16.04 -15.01
C ASP A 144 -30.68 14.62 -14.51
N GLN A 145 -30.23 13.59 -15.23
CA GLN A 145 -30.41 12.21 -14.78
C GLN A 145 -29.68 11.94 -13.44
N ILE A 146 -28.49 12.53 -13.27
CA ILE A 146 -27.74 12.39 -12.04
C ILE A 146 -28.48 13.11 -10.91
N SER A 147 -28.90 14.37 -11.11
CA SER A 147 -29.60 15.16 -10.09
C SER A 147 -30.88 14.48 -9.65
N SER A 148 -31.70 14.02 -10.59
CA SER A 148 -32.95 13.32 -10.30
C SER A 148 -32.73 12.09 -9.42
N VAL A 149 -31.73 11.25 -9.75
CA VAL A 149 -31.42 10.05 -8.94
C VAL A 149 -30.90 10.42 -7.56
N VAL A 150 -30.11 11.48 -7.46
CA VAL A 150 -29.59 11.95 -6.14
C VAL A 150 -30.76 12.45 -5.27
N ASP A 151 -31.60 13.32 -5.82
CA ASP A 151 -32.72 13.93 -5.07
C ASP A 151 -33.76 12.89 -4.62
N GLU A 152 -34.00 11.86 -5.41
CA GLU A 152 -34.95 10.79 -5.11
C GLU A 152 -34.43 9.78 -4.09
N ASN A 153 -33.11 9.58 -4.01
CA ASN A 153 -32.56 8.44 -3.30
C ASN A 153 -31.64 8.79 -2.12
N ILE A 154 -31.20 10.04 -1.98
CA ILE A 154 -30.32 10.45 -0.89
C ILE A 154 -31.07 11.39 0.06
N ASP A 155 -31.21 10.97 1.31
CA ASP A 155 -31.84 11.76 2.35
C ASP A 155 -31.05 11.72 3.66
N ARG A 156 -31.36 12.65 4.59
CA ARG A 156 -30.69 12.74 5.88
C ARG A 156 -30.92 11.50 6.74
N LYS A 157 -32.09 10.88 6.64
CA LYS A 157 -32.45 9.71 7.44
C LYS A 157 -31.55 8.53 7.12
N MET A 158 -31.16 8.34 5.86
CA MET A 158 -30.25 7.30 5.44
C MET A 158 -28.89 7.36 6.17
N PHE A 159 -28.38 8.57 6.43
CA PHE A 159 -27.16 8.75 7.19
C PHE A 159 -27.36 8.38 8.66
N THR A 160 -28.45 8.84 9.27
CA THR A 160 -28.76 8.53 10.66
C THR A 160 -28.93 7.03 10.87
N ASP A 161 -29.72 6.38 10.00
CA ASP A 161 -30.01 4.94 10.11
C ASP A 161 -28.73 4.09 9.88
N SER A 162 -27.83 4.51 8.98
CA SER A 162 -26.58 3.80 8.70
C SER A 162 -25.59 3.77 9.87
N TYR A 163 -25.77 4.65 10.84
CA TYR A 163 -24.89 4.75 12.02
C TYR A 163 -25.60 4.42 13.33
N SER A 164 -26.89 4.04 13.30
CA SER A 164 -27.67 3.74 14.50
C SER A 164 -27.16 2.53 15.27
N ASP A 165 -26.58 1.54 14.55
CA ASP A 165 -26.06 0.28 15.07
C ASP A 165 -24.52 0.23 15.11
N LEU A 166 -23.87 1.40 15.08
CA LEU A 166 -22.41 1.49 14.92
C LEU A 166 -21.63 0.67 15.96
N PHE A 167 -22.13 0.59 17.19
CA PHE A 167 -21.49 -0.10 18.30
C PHE A 167 -21.92 -1.56 18.47
N ASP A 168 -22.96 -2.00 17.75
CA ASP A 168 -23.48 -3.36 17.92
C ASP A 168 -22.58 -4.41 17.25
N GLY A 169 -21.88 -4.04 16.18
CA GLY A 169 -21.08 -4.96 15.38
C GLY A 169 -21.91 -6.04 14.65
N ASP A 170 -21.26 -6.78 13.79
CA ASP A 170 -21.87 -7.93 13.14
C ASP A 170 -21.79 -9.22 14.00
N ASN A 171 -22.33 -10.32 13.49
CA ASN A 171 -22.32 -11.59 14.20
C ASN A 171 -20.91 -12.16 14.44
N ASN A 172 -19.93 -11.82 13.60
CA ASN A 172 -18.55 -12.26 13.79
C ASN A 172 -17.89 -11.45 14.90
N TRP A 173 -18.14 -10.12 14.93
CA TRP A 173 -17.69 -9.26 16.00
C TRP A 173 -18.24 -9.71 17.37
N LYS A 174 -19.55 -10.02 17.44
CA LYS A 174 -20.21 -10.46 18.67
C LYS A 174 -19.74 -11.82 19.20
N LYS A 175 -19.13 -12.65 18.33
CA LYS A 175 -18.55 -13.96 18.70
C LYS A 175 -17.12 -13.87 19.24
N ILE A 176 -16.48 -12.72 19.16
CA ILE A 176 -15.12 -12.55 19.68
C ILE A 176 -15.21 -12.60 21.21
N ASN A 177 -14.67 -13.66 21.80
CA ASN A 177 -14.49 -13.75 23.24
C ASN A 177 -13.30 -12.89 23.65
N ILE A 178 -13.57 -11.89 24.46
CA ILE A 178 -12.54 -11.06 25.08
C ILE A 178 -12.40 -11.53 26.52
N ALA A 179 -11.19 -11.84 26.96
CA ALA A 179 -10.92 -12.08 28.37
C ALA A 179 -11.20 -10.77 29.15
N ASP A 180 -11.88 -10.88 30.28
CA ASP A 180 -12.08 -9.76 31.21
C ASP A 180 -10.78 -9.54 31.98
N SER A 181 -9.87 -8.78 31.37
CA SER A 181 -8.52 -8.52 31.87
C SER A 181 -8.10 -7.09 31.54
N ASP A 182 -7.43 -6.44 32.48
CA ASP A 182 -6.84 -5.11 32.29
C ASP A 182 -5.61 -5.14 31.37
N TYR A 183 -5.07 -6.32 31.09
CA TYR A 183 -3.87 -6.52 30.31
C TYR A 183 -4.14 -7.43 29.10
N PHE A 184 -3.49 -7.10 27.98
CA PHE A 184 -3.48 -7.96 26.81
C PHE A 184 -2.61 -9.21 27.08
N ASP A 185 -3.14 -10.39 26.78
CA ASP A 185 -2.42 -11.65 26.88
C ASP A 185 -1.59 -11.85 25.61
N TRP A 186 -0.28 -11.63 25.74
CA TRP A 186 0.65 -11.71 24.62
C TRP A 186 0.97 -13.15 24.27
N GLU A 187 0.78 -13.52 23.01
CA GLU A 187 1.21 -14.80 22.46
C GLU A 187 2.61 -14.66 21.86
N ASP A 188 3.63 -15.22 22.48
CA ASP A 188 5.03 -15.15 22.02
C ASP A 188 5.22 -15.72 20.62
N GLN A 189 4.41 -16.69 20.22
CA GLN A 189 4.43 -17.34 18.90
C GLN A 189 3.64 -16.60 17.84
N SER A 190 2.93 -15.52 18.17
CA SER A 190 2.15 -14.77 17.21
C SER A 190 3.02 -14.19 16.11
N THR A 191 2.67 -14.48 14.84
CA THR A 191 3.33 -13.89 13.68
C THR A 191 2.67 -12.60 13.21
N TYR A 192 1.58 -12.14 13.88
CA TYR A 192 0.85 -10.91 13.56
C TYR A 192 1.03 -9.79 14.56
N ILE A 193 1.06 -10.11 15.87
CA ILE A 193 1.13 -9.12 16.95
C ILE A 193 2.27 -9.51 17.87
N GLN A 194 3.18 -8.57 18.13
CA GLN A 194 4.33 -8.75 19.01
C GLN A 194 4.42 -7.55 19.95
N PRO A 195 4.91 -7.74 21.19
CA PRO A 195 5.22 -6.63 22.08
C PRO A 195 6.12 -5.61 21.39
N SER A 196 5.89 -4.33 21.67
CA SER A 196 6.68 -3.26 21.04
C SER A 196 8.10 -3.23 21.60
N PRO A 197 9.15 -3.30 20.77
CA PRO A 197 10.55 -3.27 21.25
C PRO A 197 10.96 -1.91 21.81
N PHE A 198 10.13 -0.88 21.63
CA PHE A 198 10.40 0.47 22.13
C PHE A 198 10.11 0.63 23.62
N PHE A 199 9.44 -0.35 24.23
CA PHE A 199 9.17 -0.39 25.67
C PHE A 199 10.14 -1.32 26.43
N GLU A 200 11.03 -2.02 25.71
CA GLU A 200 12.08 -2.81 26.34
C GLU A 200 13.13 -1.87 26.98
N ASN A 201 13.51 -2.16 28.21
CA ASN A 201 14.53 -1.41 28.94
C ASN A 201 14.24 0.11 29.08
N ILE A 202 12.98 0.47 29.30
CA ILE A 202 12.63 1.83 29.68
C ILE A 202 13.24 2.12 31.06
N ASN A 203 14.35 2.85 31.05
CA ASN A 203 14.96 3.37 32.27
C ASN A 203 14.50 4.82 32.44
N GLU A 204 14.38 5.24 33.70
CA GLU A 204 14.10 6.65 34.05
C GLU A 204 15.25 7.59 33.70
N ASP A 205 16.42 7.04 33.44
CA ASP A 205 17.60 7.82 33.02
C ASP A 205 17.49 8.14 31.52
N HIS A 206 17.19 9.41 31.25
CA HIS A 206 17.06 9.98 29.89
C HIS A 206 18.39 10.04 29.13
N GLY A 207 19.24 9.10 29.24
CA GLY A 207 20.49 8.91 28.51
C GLY A 207 21.17 10.19 27.98
N LYS A 208 22.44 10.28 28.03
CA LYS A 208 23.21 11.40 27.42
C LYS A 208 23.16 11.27 25.91
N LEU A 209 23.11 12.41 25.22
CA LEU A 209 23.29 12.45 23.77
C LEU A 209 24.71 11.95 23.43
N ASP A 210 24.78 10.72 22.95
CA ASP A 210 26.04 10.12 22.54
C ASP A 210 26.53 10.72 21.23
N LYS A 211 27.83 10.93 21.13
CA LYS A 211 28.48 11.36 19.88
C LYS A 211 28.36 10.23 18.85
N ILE A 212 27.79 10.55 17.68
CA ILE A 212 27.83 9.61 16.54
C ILE A 212 29.21 9.65 15.92
N SER A 213 29.95 8.55 16.03
CA SER A 213 31.28 8.39 15.46
C SER A 213 31.40 7.05 14.75
N ASN A 214 32.34 6.94 13.80
CA ASN A 214 32.62 5.72 13.05
C ASN A 214 31.35 5.10 12.41
N ALA A 215 30.53 5.93 11.79
CA ALA A 215 29.29 5.51 11.18
C ALA A 215 29.52 5.06 9.71
N TYR A 216 28.92 3.93 9.35
CA TYR A 216 28.92 3.45 7.97
C TYR A 216 27.65 3.89 7.24
N PRO A 217 27.74 4.25 5.92
CA PRO A 217 26.56 4.45 5.10
C PRO A 217 25.87 3.11 4.86
N LEU A 218 24.63 3.00 5.33
CA LEU A 218 23.77 1.84 5.02
C LEU A 218 23.19 1.97 3.63
N LEU A 219 22.78 3.19 3.26
CA LEU A 219 22.15 3.52 1.97
C LEU A 219 22.57 4.90 1.50
N VAL A 220 22.73 5.04 0.18
CA VAL A 220 22.87 6.32 -0.53
C VAL A 220 21.78 6.40 -1.59
N LEU A 221 20.76 7.19 -1.31
CA LEU A 221 19.52 7.26 -2.07
C LEU A 221 19.42 8.54 -2.89
N GLY A 222 18.56 8.55 -3.90
CA GLY A 222 18.23 9.74 -4.70
C GLY A 222 17.10 10.58 -4.11
N ASP A 223 16.49 11.39 -4.98
CA ASP A 223 15.38 12.27 -4.66
C ASP A 223 14.05 11.53 -4.49
N SER A 224 13.13 12.16 -3.77
CA SER A 224 11.73 11.74 -3.66
C SER A 224 11.52 10.29 -3.19
N VAL A 225 12.40 9.82 -2.31
CA VAL A 225 12.22 8.52 -1.65
C VAL A 225 11.03 8.60 -0.72
N THR A 226 9.98 7.85 -1.04
CA THR A 226 8.71 7.89 -0.32
C THR A 226 8.75 7.05 0.96
N THR A 227 7.81 7.28 1.86
CA THR A 227 7.60 6.42 3.03
C THR A 227 7.25 4.98 2.65
N ASP A 228 6.71 4.73 1.45
CA ASP A 228 6.48 3.38 0.92
C ASP A 228 7.76 2.69 0.43
N HIS A 229 8.72 3.45 -0.06
CA HIS A 229 10.06 2.91 -0.33
C HIS A 229 10.76 2.50 0.96
N ILE A 230 10.62 3.30 2.01
CA ILE A 230 11.26 3.04 3.31
C ILE A 230 10.55 1.90 4.06
N SER A 231 9.22 1.94 4.12
CA SER A 231 8.41 0.93 4.81
C SER A 231 7.28 0.44 3.91
N PRO A 232 7.48 -0.60 3.11
CA PRO A 232 6.49 -1.11 2.17
C PRO A 232 5.28 -1.69 2.89
N ALA A 233 4.13 -1.67 2.20
CA ALA A 233 2.87 -2.20 2.71
C ALA A 233 2.39 -3.44 1.95
N GLY A 234 2.91 -3.67 0.75
CA GLY A 234 2.49 -4.74 -0.14
C GLY A 234 2.94 -6.13 0.30
N SER A 235 2.67 -7.12 -0.55
CA SER A 235 3.13 -8.49 -0.36
C SER A 235 4.65 -8.62 -0.53
N PHE A 236 5.19 -9.71 -0.06
CA PHE A 236 6.62 -10.03 -0.14
C PHE A 236 6.83 -11.52 -0.38
N LYS A 237 7.98 -11.86 -0.96
CA LYS A 237 8.34 -13.24 -1.31
C LYS A 237 9.02 -13.97 -0.15
N ASP A 238 9.00 -15.29 -0.17
CA ASP A 238 9.68 -16.18 0.78
C ASP A 238 11.21 -16.01 0.79
N THR A 239 11.78 -15.58 -0.33
CA THR A 239 13.21 -15.31 -0.47
C THR A 239 13.69 -14.06 0.27
N THR A 240 12.77 -13.16 0.64
CA THR A 240 13.08 -11.94 1.40
C THR A 240 13.40 -12.25 2.86
N PRO A 241 14.13 -11.35 3.60
CA PRO A 241 14.35 -11.53 5.03
C PRO A 241 13.05 -11.71 5.84
N ALA A 242 11.98 -11.01 5.48
CA ALA A 242 10.68 -11.14 6.13
C ALA A 242 10.01 -12.48 5.81
N GLY A 243 10.09 -12.93 4.55
CA GLY A 243 9.54 -14.23 4.15
C GLY A 243 10.28 -15.39 4.80
N LYS A 244 11.61 -15.37 4.80
CA LYS A 244 12.43 -16.37 5.53
C LYS A 244 12.09 -16.43 7.01
N PHE A 245 11.85 -15.28 7.64
CA PHE A 245 11.43 -15.23 9.04
C PHE A 245 10.08 -15.93 9.25
N LEU A 246 9.10 -15.72 8.38
CA LEU A 246 7.79 -16.37 8.47
C LEU A 246 7.88 -17.88 8.24
N VAL A 247 8.62 -18.33 7.23
CA VAL A 247 8.85 -19.76 6.98
C VAL A 247 9.48 -20.44 8.19
N ASN A 248 10.51 -19.81 8.78
CA ASN A 248 11.20 -20.33 9.96
C ASN A 248 10.28 -20.38 11.20
N ASN A 249 9.20 -19.60 11.22
CA ASN A 249 8.16 -19.62 12.26
C ASN A 249 6.92 -20.43 11.84
N GLY A 250 7.05 -21.32 10.85
CA GLY A 250 6.01 -22.26 10.45
C GLY A 250 4.87 -21.69 9.61
N THR A 251 4.96 -20.44 9.15
CA THR A 251 3.94 -19.82 8.29
C THR A 251 4.12 -20.26 6.84
N GLN A 252 3.09 -20.77 6.21
CA GLN A 252 3.12 -21.14 4.79
C GLN A 252 3.11 -19.88 3.89
N VAL A 253 3.69 -19.99 2.70
CA VAL A 253 3.79 -18.86 1.74
C VAL A 253 2.41 -18.31 1.38
N ALA A 254 1.41 -19.17 1.25
CA ALA A 254 0.02 -18.77 0.96
C ALA A 254 -0.59 -17.88 2.06
N ASP A 255 -0.08 -17.96 3.29
CA ASP A 255 -0.58 -17.24 4.47
C ASP A 255 0.27 -16.02 4.83
N PHE A 256 1.22 -15.63 3.98
CA PHE A 256 2.11 -14.49 4.26
C PHE A 256 1.36 -13.18 4.38
N ASN A 257 0.30 -12.98 3.58
CA ASN A 257 -0.38 -11.71 3.46
C ASN A 257 0.58 -10.58 3.02
N SER A 258 0.54 -9.45 3.69
CA SER A 258 1.32 -8.26 3.34
C SER A 258 2.02 -7.66 4.56
N TYR A 259 3.00 -6.81 4.34
CA TYR A 259 3.60 -5.99 5.41
C TYR A 259 2.54 -5.17 6.16
N GLY A 260 1.55 -4.60 5.43
CA GLY A 260 0.47 -3.84 6.03
C GLY A 260 -0.39 -4.65 6.97
N SER A 261 -0.70 -5.90 6.64
CA SER A 261 -1.46 -6.82 7.50
C SER A 261 -0.69 -7.24 8.76
N ARG A 262 0.63 -7.28 8.67
CA ARG A 262 1.54 -7.71 9.76
C ARG A 262 2.23 -6.57 10.48
N ARG A 263 1.74 -5.32 10.31
CA ARG A 263 2.35 -4.13 10.91
C ARG A 263 2.40 -4.13 12.45
N GLY A 264 1.62 -5.00 13.10
CA GLY A 264 1.69 -5.27 14.53
C GLY A 264 2.87 -6.15 14.96
N ASN A 265 3.60 -6.72 14.00
CA ASN A 265 4.79 -7.52 14.26
C ASN A 265 6.05 -6.76 13.80
N TYR A 266 6.80 -6.22 14.77
CA TYR A 266 7.99 -5.43 14.49
C TYR A 266 9.11 -6.25 13.82
N GLN A 267 9.15 -7.56 14.03
CA GLN A 267 10.15 -8.43 13.41
C GLN A 267 9.96 -8.49 11.89
N ILE A 268 8.71 -8.51 11.42
CA ILE A 268 8.37 -8.45 9.99
C ILE A 268 8.70 -7.05 9.45
N MET A 269 8.23 -6.00 10.13
CA MET A 269 8.40 -4.62 9.68
C MET A 269 9.86 -4.19 9.63
N LYS A 270 10.68 -4.61 10.60
CA LYS A 270 12.13 -4.37 10.60
C LYS A 270 12.80 -5.00 9.37
N ARG A 271 12.42 -6.22 9.01
CA ARG A 271 12.95 -6.94 7.85
C ARG A 271 12.44 -6.38 6.52
N GLY A 272 11.28 -5.72 6.53
CA GLY A 272 10.72 -5.01 5.38
C GLY A 272 11.23 -3.58 5.19
N THR A 273 11.92 -3.03 6.19
CA THR A 273 12.43 -1.66 6.08
C THR A 273 13.49 -1.56 4.99
N PHE A 274 13.27 -0.63 4.05
CA PHE A 274 14.03 -0.46 2.81
C PHE A 274 14.00 -1.70 1.86
N ALA A 275 13.04 -2.59 2.01
CA ALA A 275 12.91 -3.77 1.15
C ALA A 275 12.02 -3.54 -0.09
N ASN A 276 11.63 -2.31 -0.39
CA ASN A 276 10.85 -2.02 -1.59
C ASN A 276 11.67 -2.34 -2.85
N ILE A 277 11.04 -3.05 -3.79
CA ILE A 277 11.69 -3.52 -5.03
C ILE A 277 12.18 -2.40 -5.96
N ARG A 278 11.76 -1.16 -5.72
CA ARG A 278 12.10 0.02 -6.53
C ARG A 278 13.16 0.92 -5.90
N ILE A 279 13.68 0.57 -4.74
CA ILE A 279 14.79 1.31 -4.16
C ILE A 279 16.00 1.18 -5.08
N ALA A 280 16.58 2.33 -5.45
CA ALA A 280 17.85 2.43 -6.14
C ALA A 280 18.90 2.95 -5.15
N ASN A 281 19.74 2.06 -4.66
CA ASN A 281 20.83 2.38 -3.75
C ASN A 281 22.13 2.59 -4.54
N LYS A 282 22.69 3.80 -4.50
CA LYS A 282 23.92 4.14 -5.24
C LYS A 282 25.16 3.36 -4.77
N ILE A 283 25.12 2.73 -3.60
CA ILE A 283 26.20 1.84 -3.12
C ILE A 283 26.27 0.56 -3.95
N VAL A 284 25.12 0.11 -4.49
CA VAL A 284 24.97 -1.07 -5.36
C VAL A 284 24.25 -0.69 -6.66
N PRO A 285 24.88 0.09 -7.54
CA PRO A 285 24.21 0.76 -8.67
C PRO A 285 23.61 -0.19 -9.71
N ASN A 286 24.07 -1.45 -9.74
CA ASN A 286 23.59 -2.45 -10.69
C ASN A 286 22.45 -3.31 -10.14
N THR A 287 22.05 -3.08 -8.88
CA THR A 287 21.00 -3.84 -8.20
C THR A 287 19.89 -2.91 -7.76
N THR A 288 18.64 -3.24 -8.10
CA THR A 288 17.46 -2.54 -7.60
C THR A 288 16.79 -3.34 -6.49
N GLY A 289 16.06 -2.65 -5.60
CA GLY A 289 15.39 -3.26 -4.48
C GLY A 289 16.13 -3.07 -3.16
N GLY A 290 15.75 -3.85 -2.16
CA GLY A 290 16.24 -3.73 -0.78
C GLY A 290 17.63 -4.28 -0.53
N PHE A 291 18.60 -3.90 -1.37
CA PHE A 291 19.99 -4.37 -1.25
C PHE A 291 20.96 -3.25 -0.93
N THR A 292 22.04 -3.62 -0.27
CA THR A 292 23.18 -2.77 0.04
C THR A 292 24.46 -3.60 0.08
N LYS A 293 25.60 -2.94 0.27
CA LYS A 293 26.90 -3.59 0.48
C LYS A 293 27.30 -3.46 1.94
N HIS A 294 27.66 -4.56 2.57
CA HIS A 294 28.35 -4.53 3.86
C HIS A 294 29.83 -4.18 3.62
N ILE A 295 30.16 -2.91 3.81
CA ILE A 295 31.47 -2.34 3.45
C ILE A 295 32.65 -3.11 4.04
N PRO A 296 32.65 -3.53 5.33
CA PRO A 296 33.79 -4.25 5.91
C PRO A 296 34.10 -5.60 5.24
N THR A 297 33.10 -6.27 4.64
CA THR A 297 33.28 -7.56 3.96
C THR A 297 33.19 -7.47 2.45
N ASP A 298 32.88 -6.30 1.92
CA ASP A 298 32.64 -6.02 0.48
C ASP A 298 31.55 -6.89 -0.15
N GLN A 299 30.60 -7.39 0.66
CA GLN A 299 29.52 -8.28 0.21
C GLN A 299 28.22 -7.53 0.01
N GLU A 300 27.57 -7.79 -1.13
CA GLU A 300 26.22 -7.33 -1.41
C GLU A 300 25.20 -8.26 -0.75
N MET A 301 24.21 -7.68 -0.06
CA MET A 301 23.17 -8.43 0.64
C MET A 301 21.93 -7.58 0.90
N ALA A 302 20.87 -8.18 1.43
CA ALA A 302 19.69 -7.43 1.84
C ALA A 302 20.03 -6.39 2.94
N VAL A 303 19.38 -5.23 2.88
CA VAL A 303 19.60 -4.12 3.82
C VAL A 303 19.47 -4.57 5.27
N TYR A 304 18.47 -5.41 5.56
CA TYR A 304 18.27 -5.98 6.89
C TYR A 304 19.48 -6.83 7.33
N ASP A 305 19.96 -7.73 6.47
CA ASP A 305 21.06 -8.64 6.80
C ASP A 305 22.35 -7.86 7.05
N ALA A 306 22.65 -6.86 6.23
CA ALA A 306 23.78 -5.95 6.45
C ALA A 306 23.65 -5.19 7.78
N SER A 307 22.47 -4.68 8.10
CA SER A 307 22.25 -3.96 9.36
C SER A 307 22.49 -4.83 10.59
N GLU A 308 22.12 -6.10 10.54
CA GLU A 308 22.40 -7.04 11.65
C GLU A 308 23.90 -7.35 11.79
N LEU A 309 24.67 -7.40 10.69
CA LEU A 309 26.14 -7.53 10.77
C LEU A 309 26.79 -6.30 11.40
N TYR A 310 26.39 -5.10 10.97
CA TYR A 310 26.88 -3.85 11.58
C TYR A 310 26.52 -3.75 13.06
N LYS A 311 25.30 -4.16 13.43
CA LYS A 311 24.85 -4.18 14.82
C LYS A 311 25.67 -5.12 15.68
N LYS A 312 25.98 -6.35 15.20
CA LYS A 312 26.86 -7.31 15.88
C LYS A 312 28.27 -6.77 16.09
N ALA A 313 28.77 -5.96 15.16
CA ALA A 313 30.08 -5.30 15.24
C ALA A 313 30.05 -3.97 16.01
N ASN A 314 28.91 -3.60 16.59
CA ASN A 314 28.68 -2.33 17.31
C ASN A 314 29.01 -1.07 16.48
N HIS A 315 28.71 -1.09 15.19
CA HIS A 315 28.90 0.04 14.30
C HIS A 315 27.63 0.90 14.20
N ASN A 316 27.80 2.21 14.14
CA ASN A 316 26.74 3.16 13.85
C ASN A 316 26.42 3.17 12.36
N LEU A 317 25.15 3.40 12.02
CA LEU A 317 24.68 3.48 10.64
C LEU A 317 24.08 4.85 10.33
N ILE A 318 24.28 5.30 9.10
CA ILE A 318 23.67 6.52 8.54
C ILE A 318 23.05 6.23 7.17
N VAL A 319 22.09 7.04 6.79
CA VAL A 319 21.46 7.01 5.46
C VAL A 319 21.66 8.37 4.81
N PHE A 320 22.10 8.38 3.56
CA PHE A 320 22.14 9.57 2.72
C PHE A 320 20.96 9.56 1.75
N ALA A 321 20.35 10.72 1.53
CA ALA A 321 19.24 10.86 0.59
C ALA A 321 19.26 12.23 -0.11
N GLY A 322 18.55 12.34 -1.21
CA GLY A 322 18.38 13.58 -1.95
C GLY A 322 17.23 14.42 -1.41
N LYS A 323 16.57 15.14 -2.31
CA LYS A 323 15.45 16.04 -2.01
C LYS A 323 14.19 15.28 -1.62
N ASN A 324 13.38 15.93 -0.77
CA ASN A 324 12.01 15.49 -0.44
C ASN A 324 11.95 14.08 0.15
N TYR A 325 12.92 13.73 1.02
CA TYR A 325 12.99 12.42 1.65
C TYR A 325 11.81 12.17 2.58
N GLY A 326 11.20 10.98 2.47
CA GLY A 326 10.06 10.56 3.28
C GLY A 326 8.72 11.14 2.82
N CYS A 327 8.63 11.63 1.58
CA CYS A 327 7.36 12.09 1.00
C CYS A 327 6.36 10.95 0.87
N GLY A 328 5.09 11.30 0.68
CA GLY A 328 4.02 10.31 0.54
C GLY A 328 3.12 10.19 1.76
N SER A 329 2.75 8.98 2.14
CA SER A 329 1.86 8.73 3.28
C SER A 329 2.55 8.97 4.62
N SER A 330 1.78 9.45 5.60
CA SER A 330 2.26 9.65 6.98
C SER A 330 2.44 8.32 7.70
N ARG A 331 3.59 7.66 7.50
CA ARG A 331 3.91 6.39 8.14
C ARG A 331 5.02 6.55 9.15
N ASP A 332 4.70 6.32 10.40
CA ASP A 332 5.68 6.24 11.48
C ASP A 332 6.60 5.03 11.36
N TRP A 333 6.14 3.93 10.77
CA TRP A 333 6.99 2.76 10.50
C TRP A 333 8.21 3.07 9.63
N ALA A 334 8.15 4.08 8.75
CA ALA A 334 9.32 4.54 8.02
C ALA A 334 10.44 5.05 8.95
N ALA A 335 10.09 5.66 10.08
CA ALA A 335 11.05 6.07 11.09
C ALA A 335 11.36 4.95 12.11
N LYS A 336 10.36 4.20 12.56
CA LYS A 336 10.51 3.06 13.47
C LYS A 336 11.45 2.00 12.89
N GLY A 337 11.21 1.58 11.64
CA GLY A 337 12.04 0.61 10.95
C GLY A 337 13.48 1.10 10.80
N THR A 338 13.66 2.34 10.38
CA THR A 338 14.98 2.98 10.28
C THR A 338 15.73 2.92 11.62
N LYS A 339 15.06 3.24 12.74
CA LYS A 339 15.64 3.10 14.08
C LYS A 339 16.00 1.66 14.43
N LEU A 340 15.11 0.72 14.12
CA LEU A 340 15.30 -0.71 14.43
C LEU A 340 16.46 -1.35 13.66
N LEU A 341 16.78 -0.84 12.46
CA LEU A 341 17.98 -1.21 11.71
C LEU A 341 19.28 -0.65 12.32
N GLY A 342 19.20 0.21 13.33
CA GLY A 342 20.39 0.80 13.99
C GLY A 342 20.87 2.10 13.35
N VAL A 343 20.09 2.69 12.43
CA VAL A 343 20.43 3.98 11.84
C VAL A 343 20.31 5.08 12.89
N LYS A 344 21.39 5.86 13.04
CA LYS A 344 21.49 6.96 14.00
C LYS A 344 21.12 8.32 13.40
N ALA A 345 21.42 8.51 12.12
CA ALA A 345 21.12 9.74 11.42
C ALA A 345 20.70 9.47 9.97
N VAL A 346 19.86 10.35 9.46
CA VAL A 346 19.56 10.47 8.03
C VAL A 346 20.02 11.85 7.58
N ILE A 347 20.82 11.92 6.53
CA ILE A 347 21.36 13.15 5.98
C ILE A 347 20.76 13.31 4.59
N ALA A 348 19.94 14.34 4.38
CA ALA A 348 19.22 14.55 3.12
C ALA A 348 19.34 16.00 2.65
N GLU A 349 19.06 16.26 1.36
CA GLU A 349 18.96 17.62 0.84
C GLU A 349 17.73 18.35 1.37
N SER A 350 16.62 17.61 1.56
CA SER A 350 15.41 18.10 2.22
C SER A 350 14.51 16.95 2.67
N PHE A 351 13.67 17.22 3.64
CA PHE A 351 12.74 16.27 4.21
C PHE A 351 11.28 16.67 3.97
N GLU A 352 10.42 15.64 3.84
CA GLU A 352 9.00 15.85 4.08
C GLU A 352 8.77 16.10 5.59
N ARG A 353 7.94 17.08 5.90
CA ARG A 353 7.77 17.62 7.27
C ARG A 353 7.37 16.55 8.29
N ILE A 354 6.39 15.72 7.96
CA ILE A 354 5.87 14.70 8.90
C ILE A 354 6.93 13.62 9.14
N HIS A 355 7.61 13.18 8.09
CA HIS A 355 8.64 12.16 8.21
C HIS A 355 9.83 12.65 9.04
N ARG A 356 10.24 13.91 8.86
CA ARG A 356 11.27 14.56 9.68
C ARG A 356 10.88 14.53 11.16
N SER A 357 9.65 14.88 11.48
CA SER A 357 9.12 14.85 12.86
C SER A 357 9.10 13.41 13.42
N ASN A 358 8.72 12.42 12.60
CA ASN A 358 8.72 11.02 13.00
C ASN A 358 10.15 10.49 13.28
N LEU A 359 11.15 10.88 12.47
CA LEU A 359 12.55 10.52 12.72
C LEU A 359 13.01 11.05 14.09
N VAL A 360 12.75 12.34 14.38
CA VAL A 360 13.05 12.93 15.69
C VAL A 360 12.34 12.17 16.82
N GLY A 361 11.04 11.90 16.66
CA GLY A 361 10.25 11.15 17.65
C GLY A 361 10.78 9.74 17.92
N MET A 362 11.42 9.12 16.94
CA MET A 362 12.06 7.81 17.08
C MET A 362 13.53 7.88 17.52
N GLY A 363 14.08 9.07 17.72
CA GLY A 363 15.49 9.25 18.10
C GLY A 363 16.47 8.95 16.96
N VAL A 364 16.08 9.21 15.72
CA VAL A 364 16.94 9.24 14.53
C VAL A 364 17.15 10.68 14.15
N LEU A 365 18.41 11.13 14.05
CA LEU A 365 18.77 12.53 13.78
C LEU A 365 18.57 12.86 12.30
N PRO A 366 17.62 13.75 11.91
CA PRO A 366 17.50 14.25 10.56
C PRO A 366 18.41 15.49 10.35
N LEU A 367 19.34 15.39 9.43
CA LEU A 367 20.28 16.46 9.08
C LEU A 367 20.07 16.88 7.62
N GLU A 368 20.15 18.17 7.35
CA GLU A 368 20.08 18.71 6.00
C GLU A 368 21.45 19.22 5.57
N PHE A 369 21.79 19.00 4.30
CA PHE A 369 22.98 19.58 3.71
C PHE A 369 22.83 21.10 3.59
N LEU A 370 23.80 21.85 4.11
CA LEU A 370 23.85 23.30 3.92
C LEU A 370 24.31 23.65 2.50
N SER A 371 25.09 22.80 1.87
CA SER A 371 25.58 22.96 0.51
C SER A 371 26.05 21.61 -0.04
N LEU A 372 25.71 21.31 -1.30
CA LEU A 372 26.14 20.10 -2.01
C LEU A 372 27.58 20.21 -2.58
N ILE A 373 28.19 21.40 -2.50
CA ILE A 373 29.53 21.65 -3.07
C ILE A 373 30.64 20.93 -2.31
N HIS A 374 30.37 20.43 -1.12
CA HIS A 374 31.35 19.82 -0.22
C HIS A 374 31.16 18.32 -0.03
N ILE A 375 30.48 17.65 -0.94
CA ILE A 375 30.28 16.19 -0.92
C ILE A 375 31.11 15.55 -2.03
#